data_6520e4d19aeb471447887bff3cd1f265
#
_entry.id   6520e4d19aeb471447887bff3cd1f265
#
_cell.length_a   1.000
_cell.length_b   1.000
_cell.length_c   1.000
_cell.angle_alpha   90.00
_cell.angle_beta   90.00
_cell.angle_gamma   90.00
#
_symmetry.space_group_name_H-M   'P 1'
#
loop_
_entity.id
_entity.type
_entity.pdbx_description
1 polymer ?
#
loop_
_entity_poly.entity_id
_entity_poly.type
_entity_poly.pdbx_seq_one_letter_code
_entity_poly.pdbx_strand_id
1 'polypeptide(L)'
;YGWPGDDEKADKPEQCIFTREFGENVDDWYAHNNNNRASRSWGERPLLIQALSLAKSYDEMYRTTGQFIGGTQWHPFDHQRGYHPDPYWGGIYDAFRQKKYAYEMFRSQSPASLRHPLAECGPMVFIAHEMSQFSDKDVVIFSNCDSIRLSIYDGTKSWTQPVVHAKGHMPNAPVVFENVWDFWE
;
A
#
# COMPACT_ATOMS: atom_id res chain seq x y z
N TYR A 1 -5.29 -2.57 20.67
CA TYR A 1 -5.37 -2.32 19.21
C TYR A 1 -5.54 -3.70 18.56
N GLY A 2 -6.80 -4.05 18.21
CA GLY A 2 -7.09 -5.28 17.47
C GLY A 2 -6.83 -5.10 15.96
N TRP A 3 -6.66 -6.21 15.27
CA TRP A 3 -6.73 -6.22 13.82
C TRP A 3 -8.17 -5.87 13.39
N PRO A 4 -8.38 -5.29 12.19
CA PRO A 4 -9.72 -4.94 11.70
C PRO A 4 -10.77 -6.06 11.83
N GLY A 5 -10.36 -7.33 11.68
CA GLY A 5 -11.26 -8.48 11.82
C GLY A 5 -11.70 -8.82 13.25
N ASP A 6 -11.04 -8.29 14.27
CA ASP A 6 -11.39 -8.55 15.68
C ASP A 6 -12.63 -7.74 16.13
N ASP A 7 -12.97 -6.70 15.38
CA ASP A 7 -14.05 -5.76 15.70
C ASP A 7 -15.45 -6.32 15.37
N GLU A 8 -15.56 -7.49 14.70
CA GLU A 8 -16.82 -8.13 14.37
C GLU A 8 -17.65 -8.57 15.60
N LYS A 9 -16.99 -8.69 16.73
CA LYS A 9 -17.57 -9.25 17.97
C LYS A 9 -17.82 -8.20 19.05
N ALA A 10 -18.05 -6.96 18.67
CA ALA A 10 -18.33 -5.93 19.67
C ALA A 10 -19.61 -6.21 20.47
N ASP A 11 -19.55 -5.95 21.78
CA ASP A 11 -20.64 -6.22 22.73
C ASP A 11 -21.92 -5.39 22.50
N LYS A 12 -21.86 -4.41 21.60
CA LYS A 12 -22.94 -3.47 21.31
C LYS A 12 -23.27 -3.46 19.81
N PRO A 13 -24.13 -4.36 19.35
CA PRO A 13 -24.40 -4.55 17.92
C PRO A 13 -25.02 -3.35 17.19
N GLU A 14 -25.55 -2.37 17.90
CA GLU A 14 -26.10 -1.14 17.33
C GLU A 14 -25.07 -0.01 17.14
N GLN A 15 -23.83 -0.21 17.57
CA GLN A 15 -22.77 0.81 17.47
C GLN A 15 -21.83 0.52 16.31
N CYS A 16 -21.52 1.55 15.52
CA CYS A 16 -20.48 1.48 14.51
C CYS A 16 -19.09 1.46 15.15
N ILE A 17 -18.20 0.67 14.57
CA ILE A 17 -16.79 0.56 14.98
C ILE A 17 -15.91 1.22 13.95
N PHE A 18 -15.00 2.07 14.41
CA PHE A 18 -13.99 2.73 13.59
C PHE A 18 -12.61 2.52 14.22
N THR A 19 -11.69 1.93 13.47
CA THR A 19 -10.30 1.79 13.89
C THR A 19 -9.59 3.15 13.82
N ARG A 20 -9.21 3.69 14.97
CA ARG A 20 -8.51 4.99 15.04
C ARG A 20 -7.19 4.96 14.29
N GLU A 21 -6.45 3.87 14.40
CA GLU A 21 -5.12 3.70 13.81
C GLU A 21 -4.96 2.28 13.27
N PHE A 22 -4.43 2.15 12.07
CA PHE A 22 -3.96 0.88 11.52
C PHE A 22 -2.59 1.09 10.83
N GLY A 23 -1.91 0.00 10.51
CA GLY A 23 -0.62 0.02 9.83
C GLY A 23 0.60 0.09 10.76
N GLU A 24 0.40 0.09 12.06
CA GLU A 24 1.48 0.06 13.04
C GLU A 24 1.31 -1.14 13.98
N ASN A 25 2.38 -1.88 14.25
CA ASN A 25 2.43 -2.86 15.31
C ASN A 25 3.04 -2.23 16.55
N VAL A 26 2.23 -2.03 17.58
CA VAL A 26 2.64 -1.32 18.81
C VAL A 26 3.69 -2.09 19.61
N ASP A 27 3.66 -3.41 19.56
CA ASP A 27 4.60 -4.28 20.29
C ASP A 27 6.04 -4.16 19.75
N ASP A 28 6.18 -3.54 18.59
CA ASP A 28 7.44 -3.43 17.87
C ASP A 28 7.91 -1.97 17.66
N TRP A 29 7.70 -1.14 18.65
CA TRP A 29 8.02 0.30 18.62
C TRP A 29 9.46 0.61 18.21
N TYR A 30 10.39 -0.28 18.54
CA TYR A 30 11.82 -0.12 18.32
C TYR A 30 12.35 -1.01 17.18
N ALA A 31 11.51 -1.87 16.62
CA ALA A 31 11.98 -2.82 15.63
C ALA A 31 12.16 -2.15 14.26
N HIS A 32 13.36 -2.27 13.74
CA HIS A 32 13.71 -1.86 12.40
C HIS A 32 13.17 -2.81 11.30
N ASN A 33 12.73 -4.00 11.70
CA ASN A 33 12.25 -5.06 10.82
C ASN A 33 10.72 -5.12 10.67
N ASN A 34 10.00 -4.12 11.18
CA ASN A 34 8.56 -4.01 10.99
C ASN A 34 8.24 -3.73 9.52
N ASN A 35 7.43 -4.59 8.90
CA ASN A 35 7.06 -4.48 7.48
C ASN A 35 6.33 -3.18 7.13
N ASN A 36 5.73 -2.50 8.11
CA ASN A 36 5.06 -1.22 7.90
C ASN A 36 6.02 -0.01 7.99
N ARG A 37 7.31 -0.26 8.17
CA ARG A 37 8.33 0.79 8.25
C ARG A 37 9.33 0.65 7.12
N ALA A 38 9.49 1.71 6.35
CA ALA A 38 10.47 1.79 5.29
C ALA A 38 10.96 3.22 5.10
N SER A 39 12.27 3.44 5.23
CA SER A 39 12.89 4.67 4.75
C SER A 39 13.06 4.60 3.23
N ARG A 40 12.86 5.72 2.53
CA ARG A 40 13.18 5.79 1.09
C ARG A 40 14.64 5.44 0.76
N SER A 41 15.55 5.71 1.69
CA SER A 41 16.97 5.41 1.52
C SER A 41 17.32 3.91 1.62
N TRP A 42 16.37 3.06 2.02
CA TRP A 42 16.60 1.63 2.13
C TRP A 42 16.39 0.87 0.81
N GLY A 43 15.97 1.57 -0.25
CA GLY A 43 15.75 1.02 -1.58
C GLY A 43 14.32 0.53 -1.82
N GLU A 44 14.08 -0.01 -3.02
CA GLU A 44 12.74 -0.37 -3.49
C GLU A 44 12.07 -1.49 -2.69
N ARG A 45 12.84 -2.51 -2.30
CA ARG A 45 12.28 -3.70 -1.64
C ARG A 45 11.59 -3.40 -0.31
N PRO A 46 12.18 -2.66 0.66
CA PRO A 46 11.47 -2.23 1.84
C PRO A 46 10.24 -1.36 1.56
N LEU A 47 10.31 -0.47 0.56
CA LEU A 47 9.18 0.36 0.15
C LEU A 47 8.03 -0.49 -0.42
N LEU A 48 8.33 -1.51 -1.19
CA LEU A 48 7.34 -2.46 -1.72
C LEU A 48 6.73 -3.30 -0.61
N ILE A 49 7.54 -3.82 0.31
CA ILE A 49 7.06 -4.61 1.46
C ILE A 49 6.11 -3.75 2.31
N GLN A 50 6.45 -2.50 2.60
CA GLN A 50 5.57 -1.56 3.30
C GLN A 50 4.23 -1.40 2.58
N ALA A 51 4.26 -1.13 1.29
CA ALA A 51 3.05 -0.92 0.49
C ALA A 51 2.15 -2.15 0.48
N LEU A 52 2.71 -3.36 0.30
CA LEU A 52 1.96 -4.61 0.28
C LEU A 52 1.43 -4.99 1.67
N SER A 53 2.19 -4.73 2.74
CA SER A 53 1.73 -4.94 4.12
C SER A 53 0.53 -4.04 4.46
N LEU A 54 0.59 -2.77 4.07
CA LEU A 54 -0.52 -1.83 4.23
C LEU A 54 -1.72 -2.19 3.33
N ALA A 55 -1.47 -2.67 2.11
CA ALA A 55 -2.53 -3.17 1.22
C ALA A 55 -3.27 -4.35 1.85
N LYS A 56 -2.55 -5.28 2.48
CA LYS A 56 -3.14 -6.41 3.19
C LYS A 56 -4.05 -5.94 4.33
N SER A 57 -3.56 -5.05 5.19
CA SER A 57 -4.36 -4.50 6.29
C SER A 57 -5.59 -3.74 5.79
N TYR A 58 -5.44 -3.01 4.68
CA TYR A 58 -6.54 -2.28 4.05
C TYR A 58 -7.58 -3.23 3.46
N ASP A 59 -7.16 -4.32 2.80
CA ASP A 59 -8.06 -5.36 2.31
C ASP A 59 -8.83 -6.06 3.44
N GLU A 60 -8.17 -6.33 4.56
CA GLU A 60 -8.81 -6.90 5.75
C GLU A 60 -9.94 -6.02 6.28
N MET A 61 -9.80 -4.69 6.23
CA MET A 61 -10.89 -3.77 6.59
C MET A 61 -12.12 -3.91 5.67
N TYR A 62 -11.92 -4.12 4.37
CA TYR A 62 -13.03 -4.38 3.43
C TYR A 62 -13.68 -5.73 3.65
N ARG A 63 -12.92 -6.72 4.09
CA ARG A 63 -13.41 -8.07 4.38
C ARG A 63 -14.14 -8.16 5.72
N THR A 64 -13.87 -7.22 6.62
CA THR A 64 -14.54 -7.17 7.93
C THR A 64 -16.00 -6.77 7.72
N THR A 65 -16.90 -7.55 8.28
CA THR A 65 -18.36 -7.34 8.20
C THR A 65 -18.94 -6.79 9.50
N GLY A 66 -20.25 -6.63 9.56
CA GLY A 66 -20.94 -6.22 10.78
C GLY A 66 -20.85 -4.72 11.03
N GLN A 67 -20.37 -4.34 12.19
CA GLN A 67 -20.37 -2.94 12.69
C GLN A 67 -19.22 -2.10 12.20
N PHE A 68 -18.18 -2.70 11.62
CA PHE A 68 -16.97 -2.02 11.21
C PHE A 68 -17.21 -1.12 9.99
N ILE A 69 -16.83 0.15 10.11
CA ILE A 69 -17.06 1.16 9.06
C ILE A 69 -15.79 1.77 8.49
N GLY A 70 -14.63 1.43 9.00
CA GLY A 70 -13.35 1.88 8.47
C GLY A 70 -12.30 2.24 9.51
N GLY A 71 -11.22 2.82 9.06
CA GLY A 71 -10.10 3.23 9.91
C GLY A 71 -9.22 4.31 9.27
N THR A 72 -8.29 4.85 10.08
CA THR A 72 -7.26 5.78 9.63
C THR A 72 -5.88 5.15 9.75
N GLN A 73 -5.08 5.33 8.72
CA GLN A 73 -3.71 4.84 8.70
C GLN A 73 -2.81 5.72 9.60
N TRP A 74 -2.03 5.11 10.44
CA TRP A 74 -0.95 5.74 11.18
C TRP A 74 0.38 5.44 10.46
N HIS A 75 1.05 6.36 9.86
CA HIS A 75 1.03 7.82 9.92
C HIS A 75 1.24 8.39 8.51
N PRO A 76 0.87 9.65 8.18
CA PRO A 76 1.10 10.17 6.83
C PRO A 76 2.58 10.43 6.54
N PHE A 77 3.40 10.85 7.52
CA PHE A 77 4.78 11.27 7.30
C PHE A 77 5.77 10.57 8.21
N ASP A 78 6.96 10.27 7.71
CA ASP A 78 8.10 9.98 8.57
C ASP A 78 8.42 11.18 9.45
N HIS A 79 8.72 10.94 10.72
CA HIS A 79 8.97 12.02 11.65
C HIS A 79 9.86 11.60 12.81
N GLN A 80 10.53 12.59 13.41
CA GLN A 80 11.28 12.39 14.63
C GLN A 80 10.33 12.39 15.85
N ARG A 81 10.45 11.38 16.69
CA ARG A 81 9.58 11.22 17.88
C ARG A 81 10.03 12.03 19.09
N GLY A 82 11.26 12.53 19.10
CA GLY A 82 11.82 13.35 20.19
C GLY A 82 12.34 12.55 21.39
N TYR A 83 11.83 11.36 21.64
CA TYR A 83 12.25 10.49 22.76
C TYR A 83 13.00 9.24 22.32
N HIS A 84 13.18 9.05 21.03
CA HIS A 84 13.87 7.92 20.42
C HIS A 84 14.94 8.43 19.44
N PRO A 85 16.14 7.82 19.39
CA PRO A 85 17.20 8.24 18.47
C PRO A 85 16.83 8.08 17.00
N ASP A 86 16.05 7.06 16.68
CA ASP A 86 15.64 6.79 15.30
C ASP A 86 14.33 7.48 14.95
N PRO A 87 14.22 8.03 13.73
CA PRO A 87 12.95 8.50 13.21
C PRO A 87 11.94 7.38 13.08
N TYR A 88 10.67 7.74 13.10
CA TYR A 88 9.57 6.85 12.73
C TYR A 88 9.46 6.77 11.21
N TRP A 89 9.62 5.59 10.65
CA TRP A 89 9.65 5.33 9.20
C TRP A 89 8.32 4.79 8.64
N GLY A 90 7.24 4.83 9.42
CA GLY A 90 5.93 4.29 9.04
C GLY A 90 5.07 5.22 8.18
N GLY A 91 5.58 6.38 7.78
CA GLY A 91 4.87 7.30 6.90
C GLY A 91 4.64 6.75 5.49
N ILE A 92 3.57 7.19 4.84
CA ILE A 92 3.35 6.97 3.39
C ILE A 92 4.07 8.03 2.55
N TYR A 93 4.50 9.11 3.19
CA TYR A 93 5.48 10.08 2.71
C TYR A 93 6.73 10.03 3.59
N ASP A 94 7.87 10.37 3.05
CA ASP A 94 9.07 10.59 3.86
C ASP A 94 9.01 11.94 4.63
N ALA A 95 10.04 12.23 5.41
CA ALA A 95 10.14 13.47 6.18
C ALA A 95 10.21 14.74 5.30
N PHE A 96 10.61 14.60 4.04
CA PHE A 96 10.67 15.68 3.05
C PHE A 96 9.40 15.78 2.19
N ARG A 97 8.34 15.04 2.53
CA ARG A 97 7.07 15.00 1.81
C ARG A 97 7.16 14.33 0.43
N GLN A 98 8.19 13.54 0.19
CA GLN A 98 8.27 12.71 -1.01
C GLN A 98 7.45 11.44 -0.83
N LYS A 99 6.71 11.07 -1.86
CA LYS A 99 5.85 9.90 -1.86
C LYS A 99 6.65 8.61 -1.75
N LYS A 100 6.15 7.67 -0.97
CA LYS A 100 6.61 6.28 -0.97
C LYS A 100 5.66 5.41 -1.81
N TYR A 101 6.00 4.17 -2.07
CA TYR A 101 5.15 3.23 -2.80
C TYR A 101 3.78 3.03 -2.13
N ALA A 102 3.73 3.07 -0.80
CA ALA A 102 2.48 3.00 -0.04
C ALA A 102 1.50 4.14 -0.37
N TYR A 103 1.98 5.35 -0.65
CA TYR A 103 1.12 6.44 -1.11
C TYR A 103 0.43 6.09 -2.43
N GLU A 104 1.17 5.58 -3.41
CA GLU A 104 0.62 5.22 -4.72
C GLU A 104 -0.31 4.00 -4.62
N MET A 105 -0.04 3.08 -3.70
CA MET A 105 -0.95 1.97 -3.39
C MET A 105 -2.30 2.51 -2.88
N PHE A 106 -2.31 3.44 -1.91
CA PHE A 106 -3.56 4.04 -1.43
C PHE A 106 -4.25 4.90 -2.50
N ARG A 107 -3.49 5.66 -3.28
CA ARG A 107 -4.03 6.46 -4.39
C ARG A 107 -4.74 5.58 -5.41
N SER A 108 -4.21 4.39 -5.69
CA SER A 108 -4.83 3.44 -6.61
C SER A 108 -6.20 2.94 -6.14
N GLN A 109 -6.57 3.12 -4.87
CA GLN A 109 -7.88 2.71 -4.35
C GLN A 109 -9.00 3.73 -4.63
N SER A 110 -8.66 4.92 -5.12
CA SER A 110 -9.65 5.92 -5.51
C SER A 110 -10.26 5.60 -6.87
N PRO A 111 -11.57 5.87 -7.07
CA PRO A 111 -12.19 5.68 -8.39
C PRO A 111 -11.47 6.48 -9.49
N ALA A 112 -11.23 5.86 -10.64
CA ALA A 112 -10.61 6.53 -11.79
C ALA A 112 -11.45 7.73 -12.31
N SER A 113 -12.75 7.73 -12.04
CA SER A 113 -13.66 8.83 -12.37
C SER A 113 -13.61 10.00 -11.38
N LEU A 114 -13.00 9.82 -10.20
CA LEU A 114 -12.93 10.88 -9.19
C LEU A 114 -12.22 12.12 -9.75
N ARG A 115 -12.78 13.29 -9.46
CA ARG A 115 -12.18 14.59 -9.76
C ARG A 115 -12.26 15.45 -8.51
N HIS A 116 -11.13 16.00 -8.11
CA HIS A 116 -11.04 16.89 -6.95
C HIS A 116 -9.99 17.97 -7.20
N PRO A 117 -10.27 19.25 -6.93
CA PRO A 117 -9.36 20.36 -7.28
C PRO A 117 -8.06 20.38 -6.44
N LEU A 118 -8.06 19.75 -5.25
CA LEU A 118 -6.94 19.80 -4.30
C LEU A 118 -6.27 18.43 -4.06
N ALA A 119 -6.72 17.38 -4.75
CA ALA A 119 -6.17 16.04 -4.57
C ALA A 119 -5.77 15.41 -5.91
N GLU A 120 -4.68 14.66 -5.90
CA GLU A 120 -4.30 13.83 -7.03
C GLU A 120 -5.32 12.71 -7.20
N CYS A 121 -6.10 12.77 -8.25
CA CYS A 121 -7.16 11.81 -8.56
C CYS A 121 -7.25 11.58 -10.08
N GLY A 122 -8.18 10.70 -10.47
CA GLY A 122 -8.33 10.27 -11.86
C GLY A 122 -7.59 8.97 -12.16
N PRO A 123 -7.53 8.56 -13.43
CA PRO A 123 -6.82 7.34 -13.83
C PRO A 123 -5.34 7.40 -13.43
N MET A 124 -4.82 6.30 -12.90
CA MET A 124 -3.42 6.22 -12.50
C MET A 124 -2.85 4.82 -12.71
N VAL A 125 -1.56 4.78 -12.94
CA VAL A 125 -0.72 3.59 -12.93
C VAL A 125 0.61 3.95 -12.29
N PHE A 126 1.11 3.08 -11.42
CA PHE A 126 2.41 3.22 -10.78
C PHE A 126 3.14 1.87 -10.78
N ILE A 127 4.34 1.84 -11.32
CA ILE A 127 5.20 0.67 -11.32
C ILE A 127 6.05 0.72 -10.05
N ALA A 128 5.79 -0.20 -9.12
CA ALA A 128 6.54 -0.31 -7.86
C ALA A 128 7.81 -1.16 -8.06
N HIS A 129 8.66 -0.73 -9.01
CA HIS A 129 9.85 -1.47 -9.45
C HIS A 129 10.83 -0.52 -10.14
N GLU A 130 12.11 -0.58 -9.80
CA GLU A 130 13.14 0.34 -10.32
C GLU A 130 13.85 -0.18 -11.58
N MET A 131 13.57 -1.40 -12.02
CA MET A 131 14.18 -2.03 -13.19
C MET A 131 15.72 -2.04 -13.12
N SER A 132 16.26 -2.24 -11.91
CA SER A 132 17.70 -2.30 -11.66
C SER A 132 18.21 -3.75 -11.57
N GLN A 133 19.52 -3.91 -11.51
CA GLN A 133 20.14 -5.23 -11.28
C GLN A 133 19.80 -5.85 -9.91
N PHE A 134 19.30 -5.04 -8.96
CA PHE A 134 18.92 -5.46 -7.61
C PHE A 134 17.40 -5.64 -7.47
N SER A 135 16.65 -5.33 -8.51
CA SER A 135 15.20 -5.44 -8.53
C SER A 135 14.77 -6.91 -8.62
N ASP A 136 13.62 -7.22 -8.04
CA ASP A 136 13.02 -8.55 -8.10
C ASP A 136 12.63 -8.92 -9.54
N LYS A 137 12.45 -10.20 -9.83
CA LYS A 137 11.96 -10.65 -11.15
C LYS A 137 10.48 -10.34 -11.33
N ASP A 138 9.74 -10.20 -10.24
CA ASP A 138 8.32 -9.88 -10.23
C ASP A 138 8.12 -8.36 -10.23
N VAL A 139 7.29 -7.89 -11.15
CA VAL A 139 6.95 -6.46 -11.25
C VAL A 139 5.57 -6.23 -10.66
N VAL A 140 5.50 -5.42 -9.60
CA VAL A 140 4.25 -5.04 -8.95
C VAL A 140 3.79 -3.67 -9.44
N ILE A 141 2.49 -3.58 -9.78
CA ILE A 141 1.88 -2.35 -10.30
C ILE A 141 0.63 -2.02 -9.49
N PHE A 142 0.50 -0.76 -9.07
CA PHE A 142 -0.70 -0.20 -8.47
C PHE A 142 -1.46 0.62 -9.52
N SER A 143 -2.75 0.36 -9.68
CA SER A 143 -3.57 1.05 -10.66
C SER A 143 -5.06 1.01 -10.30
N ASN A 144 -5.80 2.01 -10.73
CA ASN A 144 -7.26 2.07 -10.69
C ASN A 144 -7.90 1.99 -12.08
N CYS A 145 -7.15 1.51 -13.08
CA CYS A 145 -7.66 1.23 -14.43
C CYS A 145 -8.17 -0.21 -14.51
N ASP A 146 -8.90 -0.55 -15.57
CA ASP A 146 -9.49 -1.90 -15.73
C ASP A 146 -8.46 -2.97 -16.06
N SER A 147 -7.37 -2.58 -16.75
CA SER A 147 -6.30 -3.50 -17.15
C SER A 147 -4.97 -2.80 -17.29
N ILE A 148 -3.90 -3.55 -17.11
CA ILE A 148 -2.51 -3.10 -17.23
C ILE A 148 -1.81 -3.87 -18.34
N ARG A 149 -1.17 -3.13 -19.23
CA ARG A 149 -0.18 -3.71 -20.15
C ARG A 149 1.22 -3.30 -19.73
N LEU A 150 2.03 -4.28 -19.38
CA LEU A 150 3.47 -4.12 -19.13
C LEU A 150 4.24 -4.49 -20.39
N SER A 151 5.17 -3.62 -20.81
CA SER A 151 6.12 -3.90 -21.88
C SER A 151 7.53 -3.57 -21.41
N ILE A 152 8.48 -4.44 -21.70
CA ILE A 152 9.90 -4.29 -21.35
C ILE A 152 10.78 -4.56 -22.56
N TYR A 153 12.07 -4.23 -22.48
CA TYR A 153 13.05 -4.43 -23.53
C TYR A 153 12.58 -3.83 -24.87
N ASP A 154 12.29 -2.52 -24.86
CA ASP A 154 11.80 -1.76 -26.03
C ASP A 154 10.54 -2.37 -26.69
N GLY A 155 9.73 -3.06 -25.86
CA GLY A 155 8.47 -3.67 -26.31
C GLY A 155 8.61 -5.06 -26.92
N THR A 156 9.79 -5.66 -26.89
CA THR A 156 10.01 -7.04 -27.39
C THR A 156 9.26 -8.08 -26.56
N LYS A 157 9.04 -7.79 -25.27
CA LYS A 157 8.20 -8.61 -24.39
C LYS A 157 7.06 -7.77 -23.84
N SER A 158 5.84 -8.29 -23.84
CA SER A 158 4.68 -7.62 -23.26
C SER A 158 3.67 -8.59 -22.69
N TRP A 159 3.02 -8.17 -21.60
CA TRP A 159 1.97 -8.92 -20.91
C TRP A 159 0.79 -7.99 -20.63
N THR A 160 -0.40 -8.55 -20.55
CA THR A 160 -1.61 -7.81 -20.16
C THR A 160 -2.33 -8.59 -19.08
N GLN A 161 -2.71 -7.90 -18.01
CA GLN A 161 -3.50 -8.45 -16.92
C GLN A 161 -4.63 -7.49 -16.52
N PRO A 162 -5.80 -8.01 -16.10
CA PRO A 162 -6.84 -7.19 -15.51
C PRO A 162 -6.43 -6.71 -14.12
N VAL A 163 -6.95 -5.56 -13.69
CA VAL A 163 -7.00 -5.19 -12.28
C VAL A 163 -8.17 -5.92 -11.63
N VAL A 164 -7.94 -6.59 -10.51
CA VAL A 164 -8.98 -7.38 -9.86
C VAL A 164 -9.84 -6.48 -8.97
N HIS A 165 -11.16 -6.51 -9.19
CA HIS A 165 -12.18 -5.78 -8.42
C HIS A 165 -13.10 -6.78 -7.72
N ALA A 166 -12.62 -7.44 -6.67
CA ALA A 166 -13.41 -8.45 -5.96
C ALA A 166 -14.36 -7.79 -4.94
N LYS A 167 -15.63 -8.22 -4.93
CA LYS A 167 -16.62 -7.73 -3.95
C LYS A 167 -16.19 -8.09 -2.53
N GLY A 168 -16.23 -7.12 -1.62
CA GLY A 168 -15.82 -7.30 -0.22
C GLY A 168 -14.30 -7.30 -0.02
N HIS A 169 -13.55 -6.85 -0.99
CA HIS A 169 -12.12 -6.63 -0.95
C HIS A 169 -11.78 -5.16 -1.24
N MET A 170 -10.51 -4.80 -1.11
CA MET A 170 -10.03 -3.48 -1.53
C MET A 170 -10.40 -3.21 -3.00
N PRO A 171 -10.71 -1.97 -3.37
CA PRO A 171 -11.24 -1.64 -4.70
C PRO A 171 -10.36 -2.11 -5.86
N ASN A 172 -9.04 -1.97 -5.74
CA ASN A 172 -8.10 -2.28 -6.80
C ASN A 172 -6.91 -3.06 -6.23
N ALA A 173 -6.91 -4.38 -6.38
CA ALA A 173 -5.81 -5.22 -5.92
C ALA A 173 -4.49 -4.90 -6.66
N PRO A 174 -3.33 -4.96 -5.99
CA PRO A 174 -2.05 -4.88 -6.67
C PRO A 174 -1.93 -5.92 -7.78
N VAL A 175 -1.45 -5.52 -8.95
CA VAL A 175 -1.21 -6.42 -10.09
C VAL A 175 0.24 -6.87 -10.06
N VAL A 176 0.47 -8.19 -10.13
CA VAL A 176 1.81 -8.77 -10.12
C VAL A 176 2.07 -9.45 -11.45
N PHE A 177 3.13 -9.05 -12.13
CA PHE A 177 3.67 -9.72 -13.30
C PHE A 177 4.85 -10.57 -12.85
N GLU A 178 4.64 -11.89 -12.77
CA GLU A 178 5.62 -12.83 -12.24
C GLU A 178 6.72 -13.15 -13.25
N ASN A 179 7.98 -13.16 -12.82
CA ASN A 179 9.17 -13.54 -13.60
C ASN A 179 9.30 -12.80 -14.94
N VAL A 180 8.98 -11.53 -14.98
CA VAL A 180 9.00 -10.73 -16.22
C VAL A 180 10.27 -9.88 -16.35
N TRP A 181 10.97 -9.61 -15.26
CA TRP A 181 12.20 -8.83 -15.25
C TRP A 181 13.44 -9.69 -15.06
N ASP A 182 14.42 -9.50 -15.92
CA ASP A 182 15.79 -9.99 -15.70
C ASP A 182 16.77 -8.96 -16.24
N PHE A 183 17.63 -8.45 -15.37
CA PHE A 183 18.61 -7.42 -15.73
C PHE A 183 19.65 -7.94 -16.76
N TRP A 184 19.88 -9.26 -16.75
CA TRP A 184 20.94 -9.89 -17.54
C TRP A 184 20.45 -10.49 -18.88
N GLU A 185 19.15 -10.39 -19.19
CA GLU A 185 18.60 -10.70 -20.51
C GLU A 185 18.79 -9.52 -21.49
#